data_2c97da545df1e3c03e3e9528bd275311
#
_entry.id   2c97da545df1e3c03e3e9528bd275311
#
_cell.length_a   1.000
_cell.length_b   1.000
_cell.length_c   1.000
_cell.angle_alpha   90.00
_cell.angle_beta   90.00
_cell.angle_gamma   90.00
#
_symmetry.space_group_name_H-M   'P 1'
#
loop_
_entity.id
_entity.type
_entity.pdbx_description
1 polymer ?
#
loop_
_entity_poly.entity_id
_entity_poly.type
_entity_poly.pdbx_seq_one_letter_code
_entity_poly.pdbx_strand_id
1 'polypeptide(L)'
;SLDRYADGSFDAVFSNSVIEHVGAPAGAEAMAAEVRRLSSRYYVQTPNRWFPIEPHYLFPGFQFLPVWAKAWLLRHLPLAWVGRIADPEEAERVAREVQLMGAADLHRLVPEATVERERILGLTKSIIAVR
;
A
#
# COMPACT_ATOMS: atom_id res chain seq x y z
N SER A 1 -9.59 8.78 -13.90
CA SER A 1 -9.86 9.95 -13.07
C SER A 1 -11.22 9.83 -12.41
N LEU A 2 -11.33 10.23 -11.14
CA LEU A 2 -12.57 10.21 -10.35
C LEU A 2 -13.32 11.57 -10.42
N ASP A 3 -12.80 12.54 -11.16
CA ASP A 3 -13.32 13.91 -11.28
C ASP A 3 -14.77 13.98 -11.82
N ARG A 4 -15.22 12.92 -12.47
CA ARG A 4 -16.61 12.79 -12.97
C ARG A 4 -17.66 12.61 -11.87
N TYR A 5 -17.24 12.29 -10.66
CA TYR A 5 -18.12 12.10 -9.52
C TYR A 5 -18.12 13.33 -8.62
N ALA A 6 -19.31 13.79 -8.23
CA ALA A 6 -19.45 14.91 -7.31
C ALA A 6 -19.02 14.56 -5.88
N ASP A 7 -18.74 15.56 -5.08
CA ASP A 7 -18.43 15.39 -3.66
C ASP A 7 -19.59 14.72 -2.94
N GLY A 8 -19.28 13.76 -2.07
CA GLY A 8 -20.28 13.02 -1.31
C GLY A 8 -21.22 12.15 -2.13
N SER A 9 -20.84 11.79 -3.38
CA SER A 9 -21.70 11.02 -4.29
C SER A 9 -21.83 9.53 -3.96
N PHE A 10 -21.08 9.03 -2.98
CA PHE A 10 -21.14 7.64 -2.54
C PHE A 10 -21.48 7.52 -1.07
N ASP A 11 -22.24 6.50 -0.70
CA ASP A 11 -22.56 6.19 0.69
C ASP A 11 -21.34 5.73 1.49
N ALA A 12 -20.42 5.01 0.83
CA ALA A 12 -19.14 4.59 1.38
C ALA A 12 -18.10 4.34 0.30
N VAL A 13 -16.82 4.51 0.65
CA VAL A 13 -15.68 4.13 -0.19
C VAL A 13 -14.95 2.96 0.46
N PHE A 14 -14.71 1.91 -0.32
CA PHE A 14 -13.94 0.76 0.12
C PHE A 14 -12.67 0.63 -0.72
N SER A 15 -11.53 0.54 -0.05
CA SER A 15 -10.22 0.32 -0.68
C SER A 15 -9.42 -0.72 0.12
N ASN A 16 -8.99 -1.77 -0.55
CA ASN A 16 -8.22 -2.84 0.06
C ASN A 16 -6.98 -3.13 -0.78
N SER A 17 -5.80 -2.92 -0.22
CA SER A 17 -4.50 -3.15 -0.87
C SER A 17 -4.36 -2.41 -2.21
N VAL A 18 -4.65 -1.11 -2.21
CA VAL A 18 -4.55 -0.23 -3.40
C VAL A 18 -3.62 0.95 -3.12
N ILE A 19 -3.72 1.58 -1.95
CA ILE A 19 -3.02 2.83 -1.65
C ILE A 19 -1.49 2.70 -1.68
N GLU A 20 -0.95 1.53 -1.46
CA GLU A 20 0.47 1.21 -1.58
C GLU A 20 0.97 1.17 -3.03
N HIS A 21 0.06 1.12 -4.03
CA HIS A 21 0.37 1.02 -5.45
C HIS A 21 0.17 2.31 -6.25
N VAL A 22 -0.38 3.36 -5.63
CA VAL A 22 -0.67 4.61 -6.36
C VAL A 22 0.55 5.51 -6.59
N GLY A 23 1.74 5.02 -6.29
CA GLY A 23 3.02 5.72 -6.48
C GLY A 23 3.48 6.49 -5.25
N ALA A 24 4.50 7.34 -5.43
CA ALA A 24 5.17 8.12 -4.40
C ALA A 24 4.18 8.86 -3.45
N PRO A 25 4.63 9.41 -2.31
CA PRO A 25 3.76 10.01 -1.30
C PRO A 25 2.62 10.87 -1.85
N ALA A 26 2.87 11.60 -2.94
CA ALA A 26 1.86 12.42 -3.61
C ALA A 26 0.68 11.62 -4.18
N GLY A 27 0.89 10.38 -4.65
CA GLY A 27 -0.18 9.50 -5.12
C GLY A 27 -1.08 9.03 -3.99
N ALA A 28 -0.49 8.67 -2.85
CA ALA A 28 -1.24 8.28 -1.65
C ALA A 28 -2.04 9.47 -1.07
N GLU A 29 -1.45 10.67 -1.07
CA GLU A 29 -2.12 11.91 -0.66
C GLU A 29 -3.31 12.23 -1.57
N ALA A 30 -3.12 12.14 -2.89
CA ALA A 30 -4.18 12.36 -3.86
C ALA A 30 -5.31 11.33 -3.71
N MET A 31 -4.99 10.05 -3.53
CA MET A 31 -5.98 9.01 -3.29
C MET A 31 -6.75 9.23 -1.98
N ALA A 32 -6.07 9.58 -0.90
CA ALA A 32 -6.70 9.86 0.39
C ALA A 32 -7.64 11.08 0.30
N ALA A 33 -7.25 12.13 -0.43
CA ALA A 33 -8.09 13.29 -0.69
C ALA A 33 -9.37 12.91 -1.45
N GLU A 34 -9.25 12.08 -2.49
CA GLU A 34 -10.40 11.59 -3.26
C GLU A 34 -11.34 10.70 -2.43
N VAL A 35 -10.80 9.79 -1.63
CA VAL A 35 -11.59 8.96 -0.72
C VAL A 35 -12.45 9.84 0.21
N ARG A 36 -11.86 10.87 0.81
CA ARG A 36 -12.54 11.81 1.73
C ARG A 36 -13.53 12.73 1.01
N ARG A 37 -13.24 13.11 -0.23
CA ARG A 37 -14.14 13.92 -1.07
C ARG A 37 -15.38 13.15 -1.47
N LEU A 38 -15.21 11.89 -1.87
CA LEU A 38 -16.29 11.06 -2.41
C LEU A 38 -17.29 10.56 -1.37
N SER A 39 -16.85 10.35 -0.12
CA SER A 39 -17.74 9.91 0.98
C SER A 39 -17.22 10.32 2.34
N SER A 40 -18.17 10.56 3.25
CA SER A 40 -17.88 10.73 4.67
C SER A 40 -17.60 9.41 5.40
N ARG A 41 -17.91 8.27 4.77
CA ARG A 41 -17.68 6.92 5.29
C ARG A 41 -16.71 6.18 4.39
N TYR A 42 -15.65 5.64 4.96
CA TYR A 42 -14.70 4.86 4.19
C TYR A 42 -13.97 3.79 5.01
N TYR A 43 -13.49 2.80 4.28
CA TYR A 43 -12.62 1.75 4.75
C TYR A 43 -11.40 1.69 3.81
N VAL A 44 -10.22 1.99 4.33
CA VAL A 44 -8.96 1.92 3.58
C VAL A 44 -8.00 1.00 4.31
N GLN A 45 -7.71 -0.16 3.71
CA GLN A 45 -6.79 -1.15 4.23
C GLN A 45 -5.51 -1.18 3.40
N THR A 46 -4.36 -1.34 4.06
CA THR A 46 -3.07 -1.56 3.42
C THR A 46 -2.19 -2.48 4.28
N PRO A 47 -1.28 -3.26 3.68
CA PRO A 47 -0.31 -4.04 4.43
C PRO A 47 0.58 -3.15 5.30
N ASN A 48 0.90 -3.62 6.50
CA ASN A 48 1.75 -2.89 7.42
C ASN A 48 3.22 -3.07 7.07
N ARG A 49 3.96 -1.96 6.90
CA ARG A 49 5.41 -1.94 6.65
C ARG A 49 6.22 -2.79 7.63
N TRP A 50 5.79 -2.83 8.90
CA TRP A 50 6.51 -3.51 9.97
C TRP A 50 6.19 -5.00 10.10
N PHE A 51 5.30 -5.52 9.25
CA PHE A 51 5.08 -6.96 9.23
C PHE A 51 6.30 -7.67 8.62
N PRO A 52 6.81 -8.75 9.24
CA PRO A 52 8.10 -9.33 8.85
C PRO A 52 8.11 -9.94 7.43
N ILE A 53 6.96 -10.34 6.90
CA ILE A 53 6.85 -10.90 5.55
C ILE A 53 6.15 -9.91 4.64
N GLU A 54 6.81 -9.52 3.56
CA GLU A 54 6.22 -8.66 2.55
C GLU A 54 5.22 -9.48 1.71
N PRO A 55 3.91 -9.13 1.69
CA PRO A 55 2.89 -10.01 1.13
C PRO A 55 2.92 -10.13 -0.39
N HIS A 56 3.45 -9.13 -1.12
CA HIS A 56 3.53 -9.16 -2.58
C HIS A 56 4.60 -10.14 -3.10
N TYR A 57 5.69 -10.28 -2.34
CA TYR A 57 6.84 -11.12 -2.73
C TYR A 57 7.00 -12.36 -1.87
N LEU A 58 6.25 -12.46 -0.76
CA LEU A 58 6.36 -13.51 0.27
C LEU A 58 7.80 -13.72 0.77
N PHE A 59 8.55 -12.63 0.81
CA PHE A 59 9.96 -12.63 1.22
C PHE A 59 10.15 -11.87 2.54
N PRO A 60 10.75 -12.50 3.56
CA PRO A 60 10.99 -11.85 4.84
C PRO A 60 11.90 -10.62 4.72
N GLY A 61 11.42 -9.47 5.20
CA GLY A 61 12.19 -8.25 5.24
C GLY A 61 12.44 -7.56 3.89
N PHE A 62 11.80 -8.02 2.81
CA PHE A 62 11.98 -7.45 1.47
C PHE A 62 11.76 -5.93 1.43
N GLN A 63 10.75 -5.44 2.15
CA GLN A 63 10.40 -4.02 2.21
C GLN A 63 11.51 -3.13 2.78
N PHE A 64 12.40 -3.67 3.60
CA PHE A 64 13.51 -2.93 4.22
C PHE A 64 14.77 -2.89 3.36
N LEU A 65 14.82 -3.67 2.29
CA LEU A 65 15.97 -3.70 1.39
C LEU A 65 16.04 -2.42 0.52
N PRO A 66 17.25 -1.96 0.20
CA PRO A 66 17.41 -0.89 -0.79
C PRO A 66 16.96 -1.36 -2.18
N VAL A 67 16.58 -0.43 -3.04
CA VAL A 67 16.01 -0.72 -4.37
C VAL A 67 16.91 -1.64 -5.20
N TRP A 68 18.22 -1.41 -5.20
CA TRP A 68 19.16 -2.25 -5.93
C TRP A 68 19.15 -3.73 -5.49
N ALA A 69 19.01 -3.97 -4.17
CA ALA A 69 18.94 -5.33 -3.63
C ALA A 69 17.60 -6.00 -3.95
N LYS A 70 16.49 -5.24 -3.88
CA LYS A 70 15.17 -5.71 -4.34
C LYS A 70 15.20 -6.09 -5.81
N ALA A 71 15.71 -5.22 -6.68
CA ALA A 71 15.85 -5.46 -8.11
C ALA A 71 16.71 -6.68 -8.40
N TRP A 72 17.82 -6.84 -7.67
CA TRP A 72 18.68 -8.02 -7.78
C TRP A 72 17.92 -9.32 -7.43
N LEU A 73 17.17 -9.33 -6.33
CA LEU A 73 16.35 -10.49 -5.92
C LEU A 73 15.29 -10.82 -6.98
N LEU A 74 14.56 -9.80 -7.49
CA LEU A 74 13.55 -9.97 -8.53
C LEU A 74 14.12 -10.54 -9.83
N ARG A 75 15.38 -10.27 -10.13
CA ARG A 75 16.07 -10.81 -11.32
C ARG A 75 16.54 -12.24 -11.17
N HIS A 76 16.85 -12.67 -9.95
CA HIS A 76 17.51 -13.97 -9.71
C HIS A 76 16.58 -15.01 -9.08
N LEU A 77 15.54 -14.58 -8.38
CA LEU A 77 14.61 -15.48 -7.68
C LEU A 77 13.18 -15.31 -8.22
N PRO A 78 12.44 -16.42 -8.38
CA PRO A 78 11.01 -16.36 -8.65
C PRO A 78 10.28 -16.02 -7.34
N LEU A 79 10.00 -14.74 -7.11
CA LEU A 79 9.34 -14.27 -5.89
C LEU A 79 7.83 -14.26 -6.05
N ALA A 80 7.14 -15.10 -5.28
CA ALA A 80 5.69 -15.21 -5.20
C ALA A 80 4.96 -15.13 -6.56
N TRP A 81 4.10 -14.13 -6.70
CA TRP A 81 3.25 -13.93 -7.88
C TRP A 81 3.96 -13.24 -9.06
N VAL A 82 5.09 -12.59 -8.79
CA VAL A 82 5.79 -11.76 -9.79
C VAL A 82 6.66 -12.61 -10.73
N GLY A 83 7.15 -13.76 -10.23
CA GLY A 83 8.10 -14.56 -10.98
C GLY A 83 9.48 -13.88 -11.08
N ARG A 84 10.27 -14.31 -12.07
CA ARG A 84 11.61 -13.76 -12.31
C ARG A 84 11.56 -12.69 -13.42
N ILE A 85 12.07 -11.51 -13.14
CA ILE A 85 12.12 -10.39 -14.07
C ILE A 85 13.51 -10.31 -14.68
N ALA A 86 13.65 -10.65 -15.96
CA ALA A 86 14.96 -10.68 -16.62
C ALA A 86 15.51 -9.27 -16.92
N ASP A 87 14.62 -8.34 -17.28
CA ASP A 87 15.01 -6.98 -17.62
C ASP A 87 15.39 -6.15 -16.36
N PRO A 88 16.59 -5.54 -16.33
CA PRO A 88 17.04 -4.74 -15.19
C PRO A 88 16.18 -3.49 -14.90
N GLU A 89 15.75 -2.78 -15.94
CA GLU A 89 14.97 -1.55 -15.80
C GLU A 89 13.58 -1.86 -15.26
N GLU A 90 12.97 -2.93 -15.76
CA GLU A 90 11.69 -3.43 -15.28
C GLU A 90 11.78 -3.90 -13.82
N ALA A 91 12.83 -4.62 -13.45
CA ALA A 91 13.05 -5.07 -12.08
C ALA A 91 13.22 -3.89 -11.11
N GLU A 92 13.91 -2.83 -11.51
CA GLU A 92 14.05 -1.62 -10.71
C GLU A 92 12.72 -0.86 -10.59
N ARG A 93 11.95 -0.77 -11.67
CA ARG A 93 10.62 -0.18 -11.68
C ARG A 93 9.69 -0.89 -10.69
N VAL A 94 9.61 -2.22 -10.79
CA VAL A 94 8.80 -3.06 -9.89
C VAL A 94 9.27 -2.96 -8.43
N ALA A 95 10.59 -2.90 -8.20
CA ALA A 95 11.16 -2.73 -6.86
C ALA A 95 10.76 -1.41 -6.19
N ARG A 96 10.40 -0.37 -6.96
CA ARG A 96 9.95 0.96 -6.49
C ARG A 96 8.43 1.06 -6.37
N GLU A 97 7.67 0.18 -7.02
CA GLU A 97 6.23 0.30 -7.20
C GLU A 97 5.46 0.21 -5.89
N VAL A 98 5.79 -0.77 -5.04
CA VAL A 98 5.07 -1.00 -3.78
C VAL A 98 5.68 -0.17 -2.65
N GLN A 99 4.88 0.72 -2.09
CA GLN A 99 5.27 1.57 -0.97
C GLN A 99 4.43 1.28 0.27
N LEU A 100 4.90 0.33 1.07
CA LEU A 100 4.25 0.00 2.33
C LEU A 100 4.36 1.14 3.33
N MET A 101 3.30 1.35 4.09
CA MET A 101 3.20 2.40 5.09
C MET A 101 2.94 1.85 6.49
N GLY A 102 3.22 2.66 7.51
CA GLY A 102 2.88 2.37 8.90
C GLY A 102 1.59 3.07 9.34
N ALA A 103 1.10 2.75 10.54
CA ALA A 103 -0.12 3.34 11.08
C ALA A 103 -0.05 4.89 11.19
N ALA A 104 1.12 5.45 11.50
CA ALA A 104 1.31 6.90 11.55
C ALA A 104 1.22 7.57 10.18
N ASP A 105 1.66 6.87 9.12
CA ASP A 105 1.58 7.36 7.74
C ASP A 105 0.11 7.38 7.28
N LEU A 106 -0.63 6.30 7.54
CA LEU A 106 -2.05 6.20 7.22
C LEU A 106 -2.87 7.25 7.99
N HIS A 107 -2.58 7.44 9.29
CA HIS A 107 -3.26 8.46 10.10
C HIS A 107 -2.99 9.89 9.59
N ARG A 108 -1.78 10.19 9.08
CA ARG A 108 -1.50 11.49 8.43
C ARG A 108 -2.33 11.73 7.18
N LEU A 109 -2.58 10.69 6.38
CA LEU A 109 -3.37 10.78 5.16
C LEU A 109 -4.87 11.00 5.44
N VAL A 110 -5.38 10.40 6.50
CA VAL A 110 -6.80 10.44 6.90
C VAL A 110 -6.92 10.68 8.41
N PRO A 111 -6.60 11.90 8.89
CA PRO A 111 -6.48 12.18 10.33
C PRO A 111 -7.81 12.08 11.11
N GLU A 112 -8.94 12.16 10.42
CA GLU A 112 -10.27 12.00 11.00
C GLU A 112 -10.73 10.55 11.16
N ALA A 113 -9.96 9.58 10.62
CA ALA A 113 -10.29 8.16 10.71
C ALA A 113 -9.71 7.51 11.98
N THR A 114 -10.40 6.49 12.45
CA THR A 114 -9.84 5.55 13.42
C THR A 114 -8.92 4.57 12.69
N VAL A 115 -7.68 4.43 13.16
CA VAL A 115 -6.73 3.46 12.59
C VAL A 115 -6.73 2.19 13.42
N GLU A 116 -7.29 1.14 12.85
CA GLU A 116 -7.33 -0.22 13.41
C GLU A 116 -6.16 -1.07 12.91
N ARG A 117 -5.92 -2.19 13.59
CA ARG A 117 -4.82 -3.11 13.28
C ARG A 117 -5.32 -4.53 13.20
N GLU A 118 -5.21 -5.12 12.01
CA GLU A 118 -5.37 -6.55 11.83
C GLU A 118 -4.13 -7.28 12.31
N ARG A 119 -4.28 -8.25 13.20
CA ARG A 119 -3.14 -8.98 13.80
C ARG A 119 -3.18 -10.46 13.46
N ILE A 120 -2.00 -11.03 13.20
CA ILE A 120 -1.77 -12.45 13.08
C ILE A 120 -0.63 -12.83 14.03
N LEU A 121 -0.85 -13.79 14.94
CA LEU A 121 0.13 -14.23 15.94
C LEU A 121 0.73 -13.05 16.74
N GLY A 122 -0.09 -12.06 17.08
CA GLY A 122 0.34 -10.88 17.83
C GLY A 122 1.00 -9.77 16.99
N LEU A 123 1.39 -10.05 15.75
CA LEU A 123 2.01 -9.08 14.85
C LEU A 123 0.95 -8.38 14.00
N THR A 124 1.10 -7.07 13.82
CA THR A 124 0.21 -6.29 12.96
C THR A 124 0.51 -6.56 11.49
N LYS A 125 -0.36 -7.30 10.81
CA LYS A 125 -0.25 -7.64 9.38
C LYS A 125 -0.70 -6.49 8.50
N SER A 126 -1.86 -5.90 8.81
CA SER A 126 -2.47 -4.82 8.04
C SER A 126 -2.91 -3.69 8.96
N ILE A 127 -3.01 -2.51 8.41
CA ILE A 127 -3.56 -1.32 9.06
C ILE A 127 -4.78 -0.85 8.27
N ILE A 128 -5.81 -0.39 8.98
CA ILE A 128 -7.11 -0.09 8.41
C ILE A 128 -7.57 1.27 8.94
N ALA A 129 -7.84 2.20 8.05
CA ALA A 129 -8.48 3.45 8.39
C ALA A 129 -10.00 3.33 8.16
N VAL A 130 -10.78 3.58 9.19
CA VAL A 130 -12.25 3.51 9.16
C VAL A 130 -12.84 4.83 9.63
N ARG A 131 -13.84 5.30 8.90
CA ARG A 131 -14.66 6.44 9.28
C ARG A 131 -16.13 6.18 8.98
#